data_a02b7f5fddbea7482399ba18571d8a56
#
_entry.id   a02b7f5fddbea7482399ba18571d8a56
#
_cell.length_a   1.000
_cell.length_b   1.000
_cell.length_c   1.000
_cell.angle_alpha   90.00
_cell.angle_beta   90.00
_cell.angle_gamma   90.00
#
_symmetry.space_group_name_H-M   'P 1'
#
loop_
_entity.id
_entity.type
_entity.pdbx_description
1 polymer ?
#
loop_
_entity_poly.entity_id
_entity_poly.type
_entity_poly.pdbx_seq_one_letter_code
_entity_poly.pdbx_strand_id
1 'polypeptide(L)'
;MDWSFLDIFKKADFNTLMFSIAVTGWILFYIYPENIYMLTAAFLCSIYSVARFVVFSFKYYKRKRIIKANRIHAEQQERKKSQEKRLQAQYAYDRLSKESKELFSSIVKTATKSSYSDIYMLQDMNSCFEIISKLRTILHRDSVIESWVSIDERSENICIYIESPLNEIIETTNN
;
A
#
# COMPACT_ATOMS: atom_id res chain seq x y z
N MET A 1 -21.16 12.79 50.99
CA MET A 1 -21.78 12.92 49.64
C MET A 1 -20.73 12.52 48.65
N ASP A 2 -20.92 11.33 48.01
CA ASP A 2 -19.97 10.81 47.05
C ASP A 2 -20.04 11.60 45.74
N TRP A 3 -18.96 12.27 45.41
CA TRP A 3 -18.82 13.05 44.21
C TRP A 3 -18.47 12.20 42.96
N SER A 4 -18.55 10.86 43.10
CA SER A 4 -18.32 9.91 42.01
C SER A 4 -19.27 10.12 40.82
N PHE A 5 -20.44 10.71 41.07
CA PHE A 5 -21.38 11.08 40.02
C PHE A 5 -20.82 12.14 39.03
N LEU A 6 -19.99 13.10 39.52
CA LEU A 6 -19.37 14.11 38.67
C LEU A 6 -18.27 13.55 37.76
N ASP A 7 -17.65 12.44 38.13
CA ASP A 7 -16.63 11.80 37.29
C ASP A 7 -17.25 11.09 36.05
N ILE A 8 -18.51 10.67 36.16
CA ILE A 8 -19.27 10.16 35.01
C ILE A 8 -19.50 11.27 33.99
N PHE A 9 -19.81 12.48 34.45
CA PHE A 9 -20.00 13.65 33.58
C PHE A 9 -18.71 14.16 32.97
N LYS A 10 -17.57 14.03 33.63
CA LYS A 10 -16.25 14.39 33.08
C LYS A 10 -15.83 13.46 31.93
N LYS A 11 -16.25 12.19 31.97
CA LYS A 11 -15.96 11.20 30.90
C LYS A 11 -17.00 11.18 29.79
N ALA A 12 -18.21 11.65 30.05
CA ALA A 12 -19.25 11.72 29.02
C ALA A 12 -18.90 12.86 28.04
N ASP A 13 -18.79 12.50 26.75
CA ASP A 13 -18.66 13.52 25.71
C ASP A 13 -19.84 14.48 25.81
N PHE A 14 -19.59 15.79 25.79
CA PHE A 14 -20.60 16.84 25.93
C PHE A 14 -21.82 16.62 25.01
N ASN A 15 -21.60 16.03 23.85
CA ASN A 15 -22.68 15.69 22.91
C ASN A 15 -23.61 14.60 23.46
N THR A 16 -23.05 13.59 24.13
CA THR A 16 -23.84 12.52 24.76
C THR A 16 -24.67 13.07 25.90
N LEU A 17 -24.10 14.01 26.68
CA LEU A 17 -24.80 14.68 27.76
C LEU A 17 -25.97 15.52 27.23
N MET A 18 -25.77 16.33 26.20
CA MET A 18 -26.82 17.14 25.57
C MET A 18 -27.93 16.29 24.95
N PHE A 19 -27.57 15.15 24.33
CA PHE A 19 -28.56 14.20 23.82
C PHE A 19 -29.37 13.57 24.95
N SER A 20 -28.72 13.16 26.04
CA SER A 20 -29.41 12.61 27.22
C SER A 20 -30.38 13.61 27.86
N ILE A 21 -29.98 14.88 27.98
CA ILE A 21 -30.85 15.95 28.48
C ILE A 21 -32.05 16.16 27.56
N ALA A 22 -31.84 16.13 26.24
CA ALA A 22 -32.94 16.24 25.27
C ALA A 22 -33.96 15.10 25.44
N VAL A 23 -33.50 13.84 25.49
CA VAL A 23 -34.37 12.68 25.66
C VAL A 23 -35.11 12.72 26.99
N THR A 24 -34.39 12.99 28.07
CA THR A 24 -35.01 13.09 29.42
C THR A 24 -36.01 14.24 29.50
N GLY A 25 -35.68 15.38 28.91
CA GLY A 25 -36.57 16.54 28.83
C GLY A 25 -37.88 16.25 28.12
N TRP A 26 -37.84 15.51 26.98
CA TRP A 26 -39.05 15.07 26.27
C TRP A 26 -39.90 14.09 27.08
N ILE A 27 -39.25 13.14 27.79
CA ILE A 27 -39.97 12.19 28.70
C ILE A 27 -40.66 12.95 29.82
N LEU A 28 -39.95 13.87 30.49
CA LEU A 28 -40.51 14.67 31.56
C LEU A 28 -41.64 15.61 31.08
N PHE A 29 -41.51 16.20 29.90
CA PHE A 29 -42.59 16.98 29.33
C PHE A 29 -43.83 16.15 29.03
N TYR A 30 -43.67 14.89 28.59
CA TYR A 30 -44.79 14.00 28.37
C TYR A 30 -45.54 13.69 29.67
N ILE A 31 -44.83 13.59 30.82
CA ILE A 31 -45.41 13.32 32.15
C ILE A 31 -46.01 14.60 32.73
N TYR A 32 -45.35 15.76 32.54
CA TYR A 32 -45.72 17.06 33.11
C TYR A 32 -45.88 18.11 32.01
N PRO A 33 -46.95 18.07 31.20
CA PRO A 33 -47.10 18.92 30.05
C PRO A 33 -47.27 20.43 30.36
N GLU A 34 -47.61 20.78 31.59
CA GLU A 34 -47.77 22.16 32.05
C GLU A 34 -46.46 22.90 32.28
N ASN A 35 -45.32 22.18 32.30
CA ASN A 35 -44.02 22.78 32.59
C ASN A 35 -43.30 23.29 31.34
N ILE A 36 -43.51 24.60 31.03
CA ILE A 36 -42.95 25.24 29.86
C ILE A 36 -41.41 25.29 29.85
N TYR A 37 -40.75 25.24 31.01
CA TYR A 37 -39.30 25.24 31.14
C TYR A 37 -38.71 23.91 30.67
N MET A 38 -39.36 22.79 30.94
CA MET A 38 -38.93 21.47 30.46
C MET A 38 -39.05 21.37 28.96
N LEU A 39 -40.11 21.92 28.36
CA LEU A 39 -40.32 21.98 26.91
C LEU A 39 -39.22 22.81 26.24
N THR A 40 -38.92 24.00 26.75
CA THR A 40 -37.87 24.85 26.18
C THR A 40 -36.49 24.23 26.26
N ALA A 41 -36.15 23.62 27.39
CA ALA A 41 -34.87 22.93 27.55
C ALA A 41 -34.74 21.75 26.60
N ALA A 42 -35.76 20.88 26.50
CA ALA A 42 -35.78 19.73 25.60
C ALA A 42 -35.63 20.18 24.13
N PHE A 43 -36.31 21.26 23.73
CA PHE A 43 -36.27 21.79 22.38
C PHE A 43 -34.87 22.35 22.02
N LEU A 44 -34.27 23.16 22.88
CA LEU A 44 -32.92 23.70 22.68
C LEU A 44 -31.86 22.61 22.59
N CYS A 45 -31.90 21.61 23.49
CA CYS A 45 -30.96 20.49 23.44
C CYS A 45 -31.16 19.62 22.20
N SER A 46 -32.40 19.49 21.71
CA SER A 46 -32.71 18.77 20.46
C SER A 46 -32.13 19.50 19.25
N ILE A 47 -32.32 20.82 19.12
CA ILE A 47 -31.76 21.63 18.05
C ILE A 47 -30.23 21.51 18.06
N TYR A 48 -29.59 21.63 19.22
CA TYR A 48 -28.15 21.48 19.35
C TYR A 48 -27.68 20.09 18.88
N SER A 49 -28.35 19.03 19.30
CA SER A 49 -28.00 17.65 18.94
C SER A 49 -28.11 17.41 17.43
N VAL A 50 -29.18 17.91 16.80
CA VAL A 50 -29.37 17.84 15.33
C VAL A 50 -28.28 18.61 14.60
N ALA A 51 -27.98 19.83 15.01
CA ALA A 51 -26.94 20.65 14.40
C ALA A 51 -25.56 19.94 14.47
N ARG A 52 -25.22 19.35 15.61
CA ARG A 52 -23.97 18.60 15.79
C ARG A 52 -23.94 17.35 14.92
N PHE A 53 -25.05 16.63 14.82
CA PHE A 53 -25.15 15.46 13.96
C PHE A 53 -24.90 15.81 12.48
N VAL A 54 -25.48 16.89 12.01
CA VAL A 54 -25.25 17.40 10.64
C VAL A 54 -23.77 17.73 10.42
N VAL A 55 -23.15 18.49 11.33
CA VAL A 55 -21.72 18.84 11.24
C VAL A 55 -20.84 17.59 11.25
N PHE A 56 -21.14 16.61 12.13
CA PHE A 56 -20.41 15.35 12.21
C PHE A 56 -20.53 14.56 10.90
N SER A 57 -21.75 14.41 10.37
CA SER A 57 -22.01 13.73 9.11
C SER A 57 -21.24 14.39 7.96
N PHE A 58 -21.27 15.72 7.88
CA PHE A 58 -20.52 16.46 6.85
C PHE A 58 -19.00 16.23 6.96
N LYS A 59 -18.43 16.27 8.16
CA LYS A 59 -17.02 15.98 8.40
C LYS A 59 -16.66 14.54 8.03
N TYR A 60 -17.54 13.59 8.35
CA TYR A 60 -17.36 12.17 7.99
C TYR A 60 -17.33 11.98 6.46
N TYR A 61 -18.28 12.56 5.73
CA TYR A 61 -18.31 12.49 4.27
C TYR A 61 -17.08 13.16 3.63
N LYS A 62 -16.67 14.31 4.15
CA LYS A 62 -15.48 15.01 3.68
C LYS A 62 -14.22 14.16 3.86
N ARG A 63 -14.03 13.56 5.05
CA ARG A 63 -12.91 12.65 5.32
C ARG A 63 -12.90 11.44 4.38
N LYS A 64 -14.06 10.82 4.17
CA LYS A 64 -14.20 9.68 3.27
C LYS A 64 -13.82 10.02 1.82
N ARG A 65 -14.20 11.21 1.33
CA ARG A 65 -13.80 11.71 0.01
C ARG A 65 -12.29 11.93 -0.09
N ILE A 66 -11.66 12.54 0.93
CA ILE A 66 -10.21 12.78 0.96
C ILE A 66 -9.45 11.46 0.95
N ILE A 67 -9.84 10.48 1.78
CA ILE A 67 -9.21 9.17 1.82
C ILE A 67 -9.31 8.48 0.45
N LYS A 68 -10.48 8.53 -0.19
CA LYS A 68 -10.66 7.94 -1.53
C LYS A 68 -9.79 8.64 -2.59
N ALA A 69 -9.71 9.97 -2.56
CA ALA A 69 -8.85 10.72 -3.46
C ALA A 69 -7.37 10.39 -3.27
N ASN A 70 -6.90 10.34 -2.01
CA ASN A 70 -5.51 9.99 -1.70
C ASN A 70 -5.16 8.56 -2.15
N ARG A 71 -6.09 7.61 -2.00
CA ARG A 71 -5.89 6.24 -2.48
C ARG A 71 -5.74 6.19 -4.00
N ILE A 72 -6.60 6.89 -4.75
CA ILE A 72 -6.51 6.97 -6.21
C ILE A 72 -5.18 7.60 -6.64
N HIS A 73 -4.75 8.66 -5.97
CA HIS A 73 -3.45 9.29 -6.25
C HIS A 73 -2.28 8.35 -5.97
N ALA A 74 -2.31 7.61 -4.85
CA ALA A 74 -1.28 6.61 -4.54
C ALA A 74 -1.21 5.52 -5.61
N GLU A 75 -2.35 4.95 -6.00
CA GLU A 75 -2.43 3.93 -7.06
C GLU A 75 -1.91 4.46 -8.41
N GLN A 76 -2.21 5.72 -8.75
CA GLN A 76 -1.68 6.35 -9.97
C GLN A 76 -0.16 6.56 -9.92
N GLN A 77 0.38 6.95 -8.76
CA GLN A 77 1.83 7.10 -8.59
C GLN A 77 2.55 5.75 -8.68
N GLU A 78 1.99 4.70 -8.08
CA GLU A 78 2.56 3.35 -8.19
C GLU A 78 2.57 2.85 -9.63
N ARG A 79 1.48 3.05 -10.38
CA ARG A 79 1.42 2.70 -11.81
C ARG A 79 2.47 3.46 -12.63
N LYS A 80 2.63 4.76 -12.39
CA LYS A 80 3.67 5.56 -13.07
C LYS A 80 5.07 5.03 -12.75
N LYS A 81 5.40 4.79 -11.48
CA LYS A 81 6.68 4.22 -11.07
C LYS A 81 6.94 2.85 -11.70
N SER A 82 5.92 2.00 -11.76
CA SER A 82 6.03 0.68 -12.41
C SER A 82 6.28 0.82 -13.92
N GLN A 83 5.60 1.75 -14.59
CA GLN A 83 5.83 2.02 -16.02
C GLN A 83 7.23 2.58 -16.26
N GLU A 84 7.71 3.53 -15.43
CA GLU A 84 9.06 4.07 -15.51
C GLU A 84 10.13 2.99 -15.34
N LYS A 85 9.96 2.11 -14.33
CA LYS A 85 10.85 0.96 -14.12
C LYS A 85 10.88 0.04 -15.35
N ARG A 86 9.72 -0.24 -15.93
CA ARG A 86 9.62 -1.09 -17.11
C ARG A 86 10.32 -0.47 -18.32
N LEU A 87 10.16 0.84 -18.54
CA LEU A 87 10.87 1.56 -19.61
C LEU A 87 12.38 1.57 -19.37
N GLN A 88 12.84 1.75 -18.14
CA GLN A 88 14.27 1.67 -17.81
C GLN A 88 14.85 0.28 -18.05
N ALA A 89 14.13 -0.77 -17.67
CA ALA A 89 14.54 -2.14 -17.92
C ALA A 89 14.56 -2.46 -19.43
N GLN A 90 13.55 -2.00 -20.18
CA GLN A 90 13.52 -2.14 -21.63
C GLN A 90 14.73 -1.44 -22.28
N TYR A 91 14.99 -0.21 -21.87
CA TYR A 91 16.15 0.55 -22.37
C TYR A 91 17.48 -0.15 -22.04
N ALA A 92 17.61 -0.68 -20.83
CA ALA A 92 18.78 -1.46 -20.42
C ALA A 92 18.95 -2.70 -21.30
N TYR A 93 17.87 -3.45 -21.55
CA TYR A 93 17.88 -4.65 -22.38
C TYR A 93 18.21 -4.33 -23.86
N ASP A 94 17.65 -3.26 -24.41
CA ASP A 94 17.87 -2.87 -25.83
C ASP A 94 19.32 -2.51 -26.12
N ARG A 95 20.02 -1.93 -25.14
CA ARG A 95 21.45 -1.59 -25.23
C ARG A 95 22.40 -2.78 -25.18
N LEU A 96 21.93 -3.93 -24.69
CA LEU A 96 22.75 -5.11 -24.63
C LEU A 96 23.18 -5.57 -26.03
N SER A 97 24.45 -6.03 -26.12
CA SER A 97 24.94 -6.67 -27.34
C SER A 97 24.15 -7.96 -27.64
N LYS A 98 24.20 -8.39 -28.89
CA LYS A 98 23.53 -9.64 -29.30
C LYS A 98 24.02 -10.83 -28.48
N GLU A 99 25.32 -10.91 -28.25
CA GLU A 99 25.95 -11.96 -27.44
C GLU A 99 25.46 -11.95 -25.99
N SER A 100 25.29 -10.74 -25.40
CA SER A 100 24.76 -10.61 -24.04
C SER A 100 23.28 -11.03 -23.96
N LYS A 101 22.47 -10.69 -24.95
CA LYS A 101 21.06 -11.14 -25.05
C LYS A 101 20.95 -12.67 -25.16
N GLU A 102 21.81 -13.27 -26.00
CA GLU A 102 21.88 -14.73 -26.14
C GLU A 102 22.31 -15.40 -24.83
N LEU A 103 23.24 -14.81 -24.06
CA LEU A 103 23.63 -15.31 -22.75
C LEU A 103 22.47 -15.29 -21.76
N PHE A 104 21.76 -14.15 -21.64
CA PHE A 104 20.57 -14.06 -20.78
C PHE A 104 19.48 -15.07 -21.19
N SER A 105 19.26 -15.22 -22.50
CA SER A 105 18.34 -16.23 -23.05
C SER A 105 18.76 -17.64 -22.65
N SER A 106 20.05 -17.95 -22.71
CA SER A 106 20.55 -19.26 -22.32
C SER A 106 20.40 -19.50 -20.82
N ILE A 107 20.65 -18.51 -19.97
CA ILE A 107 20.44 -18.60 -18.52
C ILE A 107 18.96 -18.92 -18.21
N VAL A 108 18.04 -18.19 -18.81
CA VAL A 108 16.59 -18.39 -18.58
C VAL A 108 16.13 -19.77 -19.05
N LYS A 109 16.72 -20.33 -20.14
CA LYS A 109 16.39 -21.66 -20.68
C LYS A 109 17.01 -22.81 -19.90
N THR A 110 18.25 -22.63 -19.42
CA THR A 110 19.04 -23.75 -18.84
C THR A 110 18.90 -23.81 -17.31
N ALA A 111 18.70 -22.68 -16.66
CA ALA A 111 18.59 -22.63 -15.21
C ALA A 111 17.20 -23.03 -14.72
N THR A 112 17.15 -23.65 -13.55
CA THR A 112 15.89 -23.96 -12.88
C THR A 112 15.36 -22.72 -12.19
N LYS A 113 14.20 -22.21 -12.67
CA LYS A 113 13.54 -21.06 -12.04
C LYS A 113 12.95 -21.46 -10.69
N SER A 114 13.28 -20.71 -9.64
CA SER A 114 12.64 -20.90 -8.34
C SER A 114 11.19 -20.48 -8.35
N SER A 115 10.31 -21.24 -7.70
CA SER A 115 8.86 -20.96 -7.64
C SER A 115 8.51 -19.66 -6.89
N TYR A 116 9.44 -19.09 -6.13
CA TYR A 116 9.17 -17.96 -5.22
C TYR A 116 9.76 -16.62 -5.63
N SER A 117 10.62 -16.60 -6.66
CA SER A 117 11.28 -15.33 -7.05
C SER A 117 11.93 -15.45 -8.42
N ASP A 118 12.35 -14.31 -8.96
CA ASP A 118 13.14 -14.19 -10.19
C ASP A 118 14.59 -14.69 -9.99
N ILE A 119 14.72 -15.88 -9.42
CA ILE A 119 15.97 -16.55 -9.11
C ILE A 119 16.17 -17.71 -10.07
N TYR A 120 17.31 -17.72 -10.74
CA TYR A 120 17.76 -18.79 -11.64
C TYR A 120 18.90 -19.57 -11.00
N MET A 121 18.68 -20.86 -10.73
CA MET A 121 19.68 -21.75 -10.15
C MET A 121 20.36 -22.56 -11.25
N LEU A 122 21.67 -22.44 -11.33
CA LEU A 122 22.51 -23.25 -12.22
C LEU A 122 23.04 -24.46 -11.45
N GLN A 123 22.76 -25.66 -11.98
CA GLN A 123 23.07 -26.92 -11.27
C GLN A 123 24.37 -27.60 -11.75
N ASP A 124 24.86 -27.24 -12.95
CA ASP A 124 26.09 -27.89 -13.51
C ASP A 124 27.29 -26.96 -13.37
N MET A 125 28.23 -27.37 -12.48
CA MET A 125 29.38 -26.55 -12.13
C MET A 125 30.31 -26.18 -13.31
N ASN A 126 30.48 -27.04 -14.28
CA ASN A 126 31.41 -26.79 -15.40
C ASN A 126 30.84 -25.77 -16.40
N SER A 127 29.56 -25.92 -16.76
CA SER A 127 28.85 -24.96 -17.61
C SER A 127 28.58 -23.61 -16.90
N CYS A 128 28.44 -23.66 -15.58
CA CYS A 128 28.23 -22.49 -14.73
C CYS A 128 29.39 -21.51 -14.78
N PHE A 129 30.65 -22.01 -14.69
CA PHE A 129 31.82 -21.14 -14.59
C PHE A 129 32.00 -20.26 -15.83
N GLU A 130 31.74 -20.78 -17.03
CA GLU A 130 31.82 -20.02 -18.27
C GLU A 130 30.71 -18.97 -18.33
N ILE A 131 29.48 -19.35 -17.99
CA ILE A 131 28.30 -18.46 -17.98
C ILE A 131 28.55 -17.31 -16.99
N ILE A 132 29.03 -17.61 -15.78
CA ILE A 132 29.27 -16.61 -14.74
C ILE A 132 30.42 -15.67 -15.13
N SER A 133 31.50 -16.20 -15.67
CA SER A 133 32.61 -15.37 -16.13
C SER A 133 32.17 -14.36 -17.21
N LYS A 134 31.36 -14.83 -18.17
CA LYS A 134 30.79 -13.96 -19.20
C LYS A 134 29.80 -12.95 -18.58
N LEU A 135 28.93 -13.40 -17.67
CA LEU A 135 27.97 -12.51 -17.00
C LEU A 135 28.66 -11.43 -16.17
N ARG A 136 29.69 -11.78 -15.39
CA ARG A 136 30.51 -10.80 -14.66
C ARG A 136 31.14 -9.76 -15.58
N THR A 137 31.66 -10.20 -16.73
CA THR A 137 32.23 -9.29 -17.72
C THR A 137 31.20 -8.30 -18.26
N ILE A 138 29.97 -8.76 -18.49
CA ILE A 138 28.86 -7.90 -18.93
C ILE A 138 28.48 -6.92 -17.82
N LEU A 139 28.30 -7.40 -16.59
CA LEU A 139 27.93 -6.56 -15.44
C LEU A 139 28.99 -5.50 -15.17
N HIS A 140 30.26 -5.84 -15.24
CA HIS A 140 31.34 -4.88 -15.04
C HIS A 140 31.43 -3.82 -16.17
N ARG A 141 31.01 -4.19 -17.38
CA ARG A 141 31.02 -3.27 -18.55
C ARG A 141 29.82 -2.34 -18.54
N ASP A 142 28.66 -2.77 -18.05
CA ASP A 142 27.41 -2.02 -18.11
C ASP A 142 26.76 -1.91 -16.72
N SER A 143 27.05 -0.80 -16.05
CA SER A 143 26.53 -0.50 -14.71
C SER A 143 24.99 -0.39 -14.66
N VAL A 144 24.33 -0.18 -15.79
CA VAL A 144 22.87 -0.13 -15.85
C VAL A 144 22.29 -1.52 -15.67
N ILE A 145 22.92 -2.54 -16.28
CA ILE A 145 22.51 -3.95 -16.10
C ILE A 145 22.87 -4.48 -14.70
N GLU A 146 23.99 -4.02 -14.13
CA GLU A 146 24.37 -4.38 -12.77
C GLU A 146 23.29 -4.05 -11.73
N SER A 147 22.52 -3.00 -11.96
CA SER A 147 21.41 -2.63 -11.07
C SER A 147 20.20 -3.60 -11.12
N TRP A 148 20.11 -4.44 -12.14
CA TRP A 148 18.99 -5.38 -12.37
C TRP A 148 19.38 -6.85 -12.17
N VAL A 149 20.67 -7.15 -12.12
CA VAL A 149 21.16 -8.52 -12.06
C VAL A 149 22.18 -8.65 -10.96
N SER A 150 22.01 -9.64 -10.08
CA SER A 150 22.99 -9.97 -9.05
C SER A 150 23.29 -11.47 -9.02
N ILE A 151 24.52 -11.81 -8.61
CA ILE A 151 25.00 -13.19 -8.53
C ILE A 151 25.29 -13.48 -7.05
N ASP A 152 24.70 -14.55 -6.52
CA ASP A 152 24.99 -15.07 -5.17
C ASP A 152 25.69 -16.42 -5.25
N GLU A 153 26.92 -16.47 -4.71
CA GLU A 153 27.79 -17.64 -4.71
C GLU A 153 27.95 -18.27 -3.31
N ARG A 154 27.09 -17.92 -2.36
CA ARG A 154 27.21 -18.35 -0.95
C ARG A 154 26.75 -19.79 -0.70
N SER A 155 26.05 -20.40 -1.65
CA SER A 155 25.53 -21.77 -1.56
C SER A 155 26.30 -22.70 -2.51
N GLU A 156 26.16 -24.03 -2.32
CA GLU A 156 26.65 -25.02 -3.28
C GLU A 156 26.14 -24.84 -4.71
N ASN A 157 25.03 -24.08 -4.85
CA ASN A 157 24.43 -23.68 -6.13
C ASN A 157 24.65 -22.20 -6.37
N ILE A 158 24.97 -21.86 -7.60
CA ILE A 158 25.08 -20.46 -8.00
C ILE A 158 23.72 -19.92 -8.36
N CYS A 159 23.31 -18.87 -7.68
CA CYS A 159 22.03 -18.22 -7.88
C CYS A 159 22.21 -16.90 -8.63
N ILE A 160 21.49 -16.73 -9.73
CA ILE A 160 21.43 -15.48 -10.51
C ILE A 160 20.07 -14.86 -10.25
N TYR A 161 20.06 -13.63 -9.74
CA TYR A 161 18.86 -12.86 -9.50
C TYR A 161 18.69 -11.86 -10.66
N ILE A 162 17.56 -11.92 -11.36
CA ILE A 162 17.20 -10.97 -12.41
C ILE A 162 15.94 -10.28 -11.94
N GLU A 163 16.02 -9.00 -11.58
CA GLU A 163 14.86 -8.26 -11.09
C GLU A 163 13.76 -8.11 -12.15
N SER A 164 12.50 -8.25 -11.73
CA SER A 164 11.36 -7.77 -12.51
C SER A 164 11.41 -6.23 -12.61
N PRO A 165 11.19 -5.62 -13.76
CA PRO A 165 10.60 -6.16 -14.99
C PRO A 165 11.60 -6.66 -16.06
N LEU A 166 12.93 -6.61 -15.81
CA LEU A 166 13.93 -7.09 -16.80
C LEU A 166 13.73 -8.58 -17.12
N ASN A 167 13.46 -9.38 -16.09
CA ASN A 167 13.16 -10.81 -16.26
C ASN A 167 11.98 -11.06 -17.21
N GLU A 168 10.88 -10.34 -17.02
CA GLU A 168 9.69 -10.43 -17.88
C GLU A 168 10.01 -10.10 -19.35
N ILE A 169 10.87 -9.10 -19.58
CA ILE A 169 11.29 -8.69 -20.93
C ILE A 169 12.10 -9.80 -21.58
N ILE A 170 13.05 -10.41 -20.85
CA ILE A 170 13.88 -11.49 -21.36
C ILE A 170 13.00 -12.71 -21.70
N GLU A 171 12.07 -13.09 -20.83
CA GLU A 171 11.16 -14.22 -21.06
C GLU A 171 10.25 -14.00 -22.26
N THR A 172 9.68 -12.79 -22.42
CA THR A 172 8.78 -12.48 -23.54
C THR A 172 9.50 -12.40 -24.89
N THR A 173 10.77 -12.04 -24.89
CA THR A 173 11.56 -11.97 -26.14
C THR A 173 12.03 -13.34 -26.61
N ASN A 174 12.04 -14.36 -25.72
CA ASN A 174 12.49 -15.71 -26.01
C ASN A 174 11.38 -16.71 -26.34
N ASN A 175 10.11 -16.32 -26.20
CA ASN A 175 8.92 -17.05 -26.63
C ASN A 175 8.47 -16.58 -28.01
#